data_bc454204140c34ea390c38637fa3e931
#
_entry.id   bc454204140c34ea390c38637fa3e931
#
_cell.length_a   1.000
_cell.length_b   1.000
_cell.length_c   1.000
_cell.angle_alpha   90.00
_cell.angle_beta   90.00
_cell.angle_gamma   90.00
#
_symmetry.space_group_name_H-M   'P 1'
#
loop_
_entity.id
_entity.type
_entity.pdbx_description
1 polymer ?
#
loop_
_entity_poly.entity_id
_entity_poly.type
_entity_poly.pdbx_seq_one_letter_code
_entity_poly.pdbx_strand_id
1 'polypeptide(L)'
;MFKEGSIVIPGQLSYSNTFTTLQLASTFASETIDPSQFYDSTNPVTITGATSGVKAYVTGYKAATSTTQPILYIRYYKTGSDNATTAFSDSENISADKAITHTTGYATGVASATAYSTSAAQTGSAVTIKQGIIYTRGQFVQVSEQTLLLSASSTTETARVGLTVTEELITPETDSQLTDNSRGSSNYAAKGAHRLKITLTLAKLETTSTSDTKFIEMMRIDGGTLVSKARPTEYSVLGDVLAKRTHDESGDYTIRPFLFTSKESVTNTVKGRKYTGVFSDGATTDDGNTASNSKLAIACSAGKAYVKGYEYEKLGTTFKDLDKARTTASINAGVTNLELGNFVKITNLYGTPDIGTVSGETTPYKEIKLLSGQTVTRGTVSTXXXXEH
;
A
#
# COMPACT_ATOMS: atom_id res chain seq x y z
N MET A 1 35.05 1.76 12.46
CA MET A 1 34.73 0.41 12.99
C MET A 1 33.25 0.36 13.37
N PHE A 2 32.56 -0.70 12.97
CA PHE A 2 31.14 -0.83 13.26
C PHE A 2 30.92 -1.25 14.71
N LYS A 3 29.96 -0.63 15.36
CA LYS A 3 29.52 -1.01 16.71
C LYS A 3 28.27 -1.86 16.61
N GLU A 4 28.00 -2.63 17.66
CA GLU A 4 26.78 -3.45 17.75
C GLU A 4 25.55 -2.57 17.49
N GLY A 5 24.70 -3.00 16.56
CA GLY A 5 23.51 -2.25 16.19
C GLY A 5 23.71 -1.16 15.12
N SER A 6 24.93 -1.02 14.59
CA SER A 6 25.18 -0.04 13.54
C SER A 6 24.37 -0.37 12.30
N ILE A 7 23.66 0.64 11.77
CA ILE A 7 22.91 0.51 10.50
C ILE A 7 23.90 0.69 9.36
N VAL A 8 24.14 -0.37 8.61
CA VAL A 8 25.12 -0.36 7.49
C VAL A 8 24.44 0.06 6.20
N ILE A 9 23.33 -0.59 5.89
CA ILE A 9 22.46 -0.15 4.80
C ILE A 9 21.13 0.25 5.45
N PRO A 10 20.77 1.52 5.36
CA PRO A 10 19.58 1.98 6.09
C PRO A 10 18.30 1.40 5.51
N GLY A 11 17.68 0.51 6.27
CA GLY A 11 16.27 0.24 6.09
C GLY A 11 15.51 1.41 6.69
N GLN A 12 14.57 1.95 5.95
CA GLN A 12 13.81 3.09 6.45
C GLN A 12 13.03 2.66 7.70
N LEU A 13 13.38 3.28 8.83
CA LEU A 13 12.69 3.04 10.10
C LEU A 13 11.70 4.18 10.29
N SER A 14 10.43 3.88 10.41
CA SER A 14 9.37 4.88 10.54
C SER A 14 8.42 4.55 11.68
N TYR A 15 7.92 5.59 12.31
CA TYR A 15 6.90 5.50 13.35
C TYR A 15 5.67 6.24 12.88
N SER A 16 4.51 5.65 13.09
CA SER A 16 3.22 6.27 12.79
C SER A 16 2.32 6.13 14.02
N ASN A 17 1.74 7.23 14.45
CA ASN A 17 0.69 7.24 15.46
C ASN A 17 -0.71 7.48 14.85
N THR A 18 -0.79 7.39 13.52
CA THR A 18 -2.05 7.45 12.80
C THR A 18 -2.27 6.18 11.99
N PHE A 19 -1.79 5.06 12.50
CA PHE A 19 -1.81 3.78 11.82
C PHE A 19 -3.22 3.20 11.92
N THR A 20 -3.85 2.96 10.77
CA THR A 20 -5.23 2.49 10.76
C THR A 20 -5.33 0.98 10.80
N THR A 21 -6.22 0.49 11.64
CA THR A 21 -6.45 -0.94 11.81
C THR A 21 -7.94 -1.25 11.70
N LEU A 22 -8.24 -2.48 11.31
CA LEU A 22 -9.60 -3.03 11.33
C LEU A 22 -9.57 -4.32 12.13
N GLN A 23 -10.28 -4.33 13.23
CA GLN A 23 -10.41 -5.51 14.06
C GLN A 23 -11.55 -6.37 13.51
N LEU A 24 -11.30 -7.64 13.32
CA LEU A 24 -12.31 -8.58 12.82
C LEU A 24 -12.85 -9.41 13.99
N ALA A 25 -14.05 -9.94 13.85
CA ALA A 25 -14.55 -10.98 14.75
C ALA A 25 -13.64 -12.21 14.65
N SER A 26 -13.52 -13.00 15.68
CA SER A 26 -12.67 -14.18 15.66
C SER A 26 -13.23 -15.30 14.79
N THR A 27 -14.55 -15.25 14.52
CA THR A 27 -15.21 -16.27 13.69
C THR A 27 -16.12 -15.64 12.65
N PHE A 28 -16.30 -16.32 11.53
CA PHE A 28 -17.27 -15.97 10.49
C PHE A 28 -17.92 -17.28 10.05
N ALA A 29 -19.25 -17.33 10.03
CA ALA A 29 -20.02 -18.54 9.69
C ALA A 29 -19.53 -19.78 10.47
N SER A 30 -19.21 -19.59 11.75
CA SER A 30 -18.69 -20.61 12.68
C SER A 30 -17.26 -21.09 12.37
N GLU A 31 -16.56 -20.45 11.45
CA GLU A 31 -15.17 -20.78 11.14
C GLU A 31 -14.23 -19.75 11.76
N THR A 32 -13.08 -20.18 12.24
CA THR A 32 -12.06 -19.28 12.77
C THR A 32 -11.43 -18.47 11.63
N ILE A 33 -11.40 -17.14 11.79
CA ILE A 33 -10.84 -16.26 10.77
C ILE A 33 -9.32 -16.31 10.81
N ASP A 34 -8.72 -16.57 9.66
CA ASP A 34 -7.29 -16.45 9.44
C ASP A 34 -7.00 -15.11 8.74
N PRO A 35 -6.52 -14.10 9.46
CA PRO A 35 -6.29 -12.79 8.84
C PRO A 35 -5.16 -12.80 7.80
N SER A 36 -4.30 -13.82 7.80
CA SER A 36 -3.23 -13.90 6.80
C SER A 36 -3.80 -14.07 5.39
N GLN A 37 -4.99 -14.62 5.26
CA GLN A 37 -5.64 -14.81 3.96
C GLN A 37 -5.98 -13.48 3.28
N PHE A 38 -6.15 -12.41 4.08
CA PHE A 38 -6.48 -11.09 3.56
C PHE A 38 -5.24 -10.28 3.15
N TYR A 39 -4.05 -10.86 3.27
CA TYR A 39 -2.81 -10.16 2.96
C TYR A 39 -2.07 -10.82 1.81
N ASP A 40 -1.48 -10.00 0.95
CA ASP A 40 -0.61 -10.46 -0.11
C ASP A 40 0.46 -9.36 -0.30
N SER A 41 1.72 -9.75 -0.16
CA SER A 41 2.84 -8.82 -0.23
C SER A 41 3.10 -8.29 -1.64
N THR A 42 2.62 -9.00 -2.65
CA THR A 42 2.85 -8.66 -4.05
C THR A 42 1.68 -7.88 -4.63
N ASN A 43 0.46 -8.32 -4.34
CA ASN A 43 -0.76 -7.71 -4.88
C ASN A 43 -1.67 -7.31 -3.72
N PRO A 44 -1.61 -6.04 -3.29
CA PRO A 44 -2.41 -5.62 -2.13
C PRO A 44 -3.89 -5.95 -2.27
N VAL A 45 -4.40 -6.67 -1.30
CA VAL A 45 -5.81 -7.09 -1.29
C VAL A 45 -6.68 -5.89 -0.91
N THR A 46 -7.78 -5.70 -1.65
CA THR A 46 -8.77 -4.68 -1.32
C THR A 46 -9.92 -5.31 -0.55
N ILE A 47 -10.27 -4.73 0.59
CA ILE A 47 -11.45 -5.13 1.32
C ILE A 47 -12.54 -4.06 1.20
N THR A 48 -13.79 -4.52 1.22
CA THR A 48 -14.96 -3.67 1.05
C THR A 48 -15.97 -3.98 2.16
N GLY A 49 -16.46 -2.95 2.81
CA GLY A 49 -17.52 -3.08 3.81
C GLY A 49 -18.90 -3.14 3.15
N ALA A 50 -19.72 -4.08 3.59
CA ALA A 50 -21.04 -4.29 2.99
C ALA A 50 -22.03 -3.17 3.34
N THR A 51 -21.90 -2.58 4.52
CA THR A 51 -22.79 -1.52 5.00
C THR A 51 -22.20 -0.15 4.69
N SER A 52 -20.95 0.07 5.04
CA SER A 52 -20.29 1.36 4.84
C SER A 52 -20.00 1.66 3.37
N GLY A 53 -19.77 0.63 2.56
CA GLY A 53 -19.30 0.80 1.17
C GLY A 53 -17.85 1.28 1.07
N VAL A 54 -17.18 1.43 2.20
CA VAL A 54 -15.80 1.90 2.28
C VAL A 54 -14.86 0.84 1.73
N LYS A 55 -13.75 1.28 1.12
CA LYS A 55 -12.73 0.35 0.65
C LYS A 55 -11.36 0.72 1.19
N ALA A 56 -10.59 -0.32 1.49
CA ALA A 56 -9.23 -0.15 1.99
C ALA A 56 -8.32 -1.24 1.44
N TYR A 57 -7.04 -0.90 1.28
CA TYR A 57 -6.01 -1.89 1.00
C TYR A 57 -5.54 -2.50 2.32
N VAL A 58 -5.33 -3.82 2.32
CA VAL A 58 -4.71 -4.50 3.45
C VAL A 58 -3.19 -4.44 3.26
N THR A 59 -2.50 -3.87 4.23
CA THR A 59 -1.04 -3.70 4.19
C THR A 59 -0.31 -4.66 5.13
N GLY A 60 -1.06 -5.41 5.94
CA GLY A 60 -0.50 -6.39 6.85
C GLY A 60 -1.59 -6.92 7.77
N TYR A 61 -1.19 -7.78 8.69
CA TYR A 61 -2.16 -8.37 9.61
C TYR A 61 -1.48 -8.75 10.94
N LYS A 62 -2.32 -9.01 11.93
CA LYS A 62 -1.91 -9.60 13.19
C LYS A 62 -2.89 -10.71 13.53
N ALA A 63 -2.37 -11.90 13.76
CA ALA A 63 -3.21 -13.05 14.11
C ALA A 63 -3.86 -12.84 15.49
N ALA A 64 -4.98 -13.49 15.70
CA ALA A 64 -5.64 -13.50 16.99
C ALA A 64 -4.75 -14.13 18.04
N THR A 65 -4.91 -13.68 19.29
CA THR A 65 -4.31 -14.35 20.45
C THR A 65 -5.43 -14.74 21.40
N SER A 66 -5.08 -15.32 22.53
CA SER A 66 -6.09 -15.66 23.55
C SER A 66 -6.82 -14.42 24.09
N THR A 67 -6.22 -13.25 23.92
CA THR A 67 -6.78 -12.00 24.47
C THR A 67 -7.08 -10.93 23.42
N THR A 68 -6.70 -11.14 22.16
CA THR A 68 -6.92 -10.14 21.11
C THR A 68 -7.56 -10.75 19.87
N GLN A 69 -8.45 -9.99 19.27
CA GLN A 69 -9.08 -10.36 18.01
C GLN A 69 -8.08 -10.29 16.85
N PRO A 70 -8.37 -10.94 15.71
CA PRO A 70 -7.53 -10.76 14.53
C PRO A 70 -7.65 -9.33 14.02
N ILE A 71 -6.53 -8.76 13.58
CA ILE A 71 -6.46 -7.36 13.16
C ILE A 71 -5.87 -7.29 11.76
N LEU A 72 -6.50 -6.51 10.89
CA LEU A 72 -5.93 -6.15 9.60
C LEU A 72 -5.33 -4.74 9.70
N TYR A 73 -4.16 -4.53 9.13
CA TYR A 73 -3.56 -3.21 8.96
C TYR A 73 -4.07 -2.69 7.63
N ILE A 74 -4.73 -1.54 7.65
CA ILE A 74 -5.45 -1.08 6.47
C ILE A 74 -5.02 0.34 6.07
N ARG A 75 -5.25 0.64 4.81
CA ARG A 75 -5.09 2.00 4.31
C ARG A 75 -6.31 2.31 3.45
N TYR A 76 -7.13 3.20 3.95
CA TYR A 76 -8.33 3.63 3.22
C TYR A 76 -7.95 4.32 1.92
N TYR A 77 -8.72 4.07 0.87
CA TYR A 77 -8.54 4.77 -0.39
C TYR A 77 -9.85 5.19 -1.04
N LYS A 78 -10.98 4.70 -0.54
CA LYS A 78 -12.28 5.08 -1.08
C LYS A 78 -13.30 5.15 0.04
N THR A 79 -14.03 6.27 0.08
CA THR A 79 -15.13 6.48 1.01
C THR A 79 -16.34 5.63 0.61
N GLY A 80 -17.33 5.60 1.47
CA GLY A 80 -18.59 4.90 1.20
C GLY A 80 -19.33 5.49 0.00
N SER A 81 -20.39 4.80 -0.41
CA SER A 81 -21.21 5.22 -1.54
C SER A 81 -21.92 6.55 -1.30
N ASP A 82 -22.05 6.95 -0.05
CA ASP A 82 -22.61 8.23 0.36
C ASP A 82 -21.61 9.38 0.26
N ASN A 83 -20.36 9.09 -0.06
CA ASN A 83 -19.22 10.02 -0.10
C ASN A 83 -18.95 10.71 1.24
N ALA A 84 -19.55 10.22 2.32
CA ALA A 84 -19.41 10.79 3.66
C ALA A 84 -18.77 9.80 4.64
N THR A 85 -19.14 8.53 4.55
CA THR A 85 -18.59 7.50 5.43
C THR A 85 -17.15 7.23 5.07
N THR A 86 -16.24 7.39 6.04
CA THR A 86 -14.79 7.30 5.79
C THR A 86 -14.13 6.10 6.45
N ALA A 87 -14.86 5.32 7.25
CA ALA A 87 -14.34 4.18 7.98
C ALA A 87 -15.33 3.03 7.95
N PHE A 88 -14.83 1.83 8.17
CA PHE A 88 -15.69 0.65 8.28
C PHE A 88 -16.60 0.75 9.49
N SER A 89 -17.79 0.19 9.39
CA SER A 89 -18.78 0.16 10.46
C SER A 89 -18.60 -1.07 11.35
N ASP A 90 -18.99 -0.95 12.61
CA ASP A 90 -18.97 -2.09 13.53
C ASP A 90 -19.96 -3.18 13.04
N SER A 91 -19.57 -4.42 13.22
CA SER A 91 -20.40 -5.61 12.87
C SER A 91 -20.73 -5.74 11.38
N GLU A 92 -20.12 -4.97 10.49
CA GLU A 92 -20.43 -5.13 9.06
C GLU A 92 -19.67 -6.29 8.45
N ASN A 93 -20.27 -6.88 7.43
CA ASN A 93 -19.60 -7.94 6.68
C ASN A 93 -18.54 -7.34 5.77
N ILE A 94 -17.41 -8.04 5.69
CA ILE A 94 -16.24 -7.62 4.89
C ILE A 94 -16.04 -8.63 3.78
N SER A 95 -15.92 -8.13 2.56
CA SER A 95 -15.55 -8.95 1.40
C SER A 95 -14.18 -8.54 0.88
N ALA A 96 -13.49 -9.45 0.21
CA ALA A 96 -12.17 -9.19 -0.36
C ALA A 96 -12.22 -9.32 -1.87
N ASP A 97 -11.32 -8.62 -2.56
CA ASP A 97 -11.18 -8.72 -4.02
C ASP A 97 -10.36 -9.94 -4.46
N LYS A 98 -10.10 -10.85 -3.53
CA LYS A 98 -9.53 -12.16 -3.83
C LYS A 98 -10.32 -13.22 -3.06
N ALA A 99 -10.19 -14.47 -3.48
CA ALA A 99 -10.80 -15.58 -2.76
C ALA A 99 -10.12 -15.77 -1.40
N ILE A 100 -10.92 -15.98 -0.36
CA ILE A 100 -10.44 -16.17 1.01
C ILE A 100 -10.78 -17.60 1.42
N THR A 101 -9.85 -18.29 2.04
CA THR A 101 -10.08 -19.65 2.51
C THR A 101 -9.75 -19.72 4.00
N HIS A 102 -10.77 -19.85 4.83
CA HIS A 102 -10.57 -20.21 6.24
C HIS A 102 -10.55 -21.74 6.31
N THR A 103 -11.68 -22.37 6.63
CA THR A 103 -11.86 -23.79 6.43
C THR A 103 -12.61 -24.03 5.13
N THR A 104 -13.67 -23.27 4.90
CA THR A 104 -14.42 -23.24 3.64
C THR A 104 -13.90 -22.06 2.79
N GLY A 105 -13.97 -22.19 1.49
CA GLY A 105 -13.55 -21.13 0.58
C GLY A 105 -14.67 -20.13 0.31
N TYR A 106 -14.30 -18.86 0.27
CA TYR A 106 -15.20 -17.75 -0.06
C TYR A 106 -14.71 -17.09 -1.34
N ALA A 107 -15.59 -16.98 -2.32
CA ALA A 107 -15.24 -16.43 -3.63
C ALA A 107 -14.94 -14.92 -3.53
N THR A 108 -14.24 -14.43 -4.52
CA THR A 108 -13.94 -13.00 -4.66
C THR A 108 -15.21 -12.14 -4.58
N GLY A 109 -15.20 -11.14 -3.72
CA GLY A 109 -16.33 -10.23 -3.55
C GLY A 109 -17.43 -10.73 -2.64
N VAL A 110 -17.32 -11.98 -2.17
CA VAL A 110 -18.29 -12.54 -1.22
C VAL A 110 -17.83 -12.22 0.20
N ALA A 111 -18.76 -11.98 1.11
CA ALA A 111 -18.43 -11.74 2.52
C ALA A 111 -17.67 -12.95 3.08
N SER A 112 -16.54 -12.66 3.73
CA SER A 112 -15.65 -13.71 4.24
C SER A 112 -15.15 -13.39 5.64
N ALA A 113 -15.58 -12.27 6.22
CA ALA A 113 -15.27 -11.86 7.58
C ALA A 113 -16.33 -10.88 8.05
N THR A 114 -16.37 -10.64 9.35
CA THR A 114 -17.21 -9.58 9.94
C THR A 114 -16.30 -8.64 10.75
N ALA A 115 -16.51 -7.35 10.61
CA ALA A 115 -15.84 -6.36 11.45
C ALA A 115 -16.25 -6.56 12.90
N TYR A 116 -15.36 -6.29 13.84
CA TYR A 116 -15.65 -6.53 15.25
C TYR A 116 -16.86 -5.69 15.69
N SER A 117 -17.53 -6.13 16.75
CA SER A 117 -18.83 -5.57 17.14
C SER A 117 -18.75 -4.19 17.78
N THR A 118 -17.56 -3.78 18.23
CA THR A 118 -17.39 -2.47 18.86
C THR A 118 -16.02 -1.91 18.47
N SER A 119 -16.03 -0.68 17.99
CA SER A 119 -14.78 0.02 17.61
C SER A 119 -13.92 -0.84 16.70
N ALA A 120 -14.53 -1.39 15.65
CA ALA A 120 -13.81 -2.25 14.71
C ALA A 120 -12.70 -1.48 13.98
N ALA A 121 -13.02 -0.28 13.52
CA ALA A 121 -12.06 0.59 12.83
C ALA A 121 -11.38 1.50 13.85
N GLN A 122 -10.07 1.37 13.99
CA GLN A 122 -9.32 2.09 15.02
C GLN A 122 -8.11 2.78 14.44
N THR A 123 -7.62 3.76 15.19
CA THR A 123 -6.33 4.41 14.89
C THR A 123 -5.39 4.11 16.05
N GLY A 124 -4.29 3.52 15.71
CA GLY A 124 -3.29 3.13 16.68
C GLY A 124 -1.90 3.60 16.29
N SER A 125 -0.91 2.91 16.81
CA SER A 125 0.49 3.25 16.55
C SER A 125 1.27 2.01 16.12
N ALA A 126 2.19 2.22 15.18
CA ALA A 126 3.00 1.14 14.62
C ALA A 126 4.39 1.65 14.25
N VAL A 127 5.33 0.73 14.23
CA VAL A 127 6.69 0.97 13.75
C VAL A 127 6.95 0.03 12.58
N THR A 128 7.49 0.56 11.50
CA THR A 128 7.86 -0.23 10.33
C THR A 128 9.36 -0.05 10.06
N ILE A 129 10.04 -1.16 9.82
CA ILE A 129 11.41 -1.15 9.31
C ILE A 129 11.40 -1.75 7.90
N LYS A 130 12.02 -1.05 6.96
CA LYS A 130 12.21 -1.56 5.60
C LYS A 130 13.47 -2.41 5.53
N GLN A 131 13.63 -3.13 4.45
CA GLN A 131 14.80 -3.97 4.24
C GLN A 131 16.10 -3.17 4.40
N GLY A 132 17.06 -3.74 5.12
CA GLY A 132 18.34 -3.09 5.34
C GLY A 132 19.37 -4.08 5.84
N ILE A 133 20.57 -3.60 6.17
CA ILE A 133 21.64 -4.42 6.74
C ILE A 133 22.13 -3.77 8.04
N ILE A 134 22.20 -4.55 9.09
CA ILE A 134 22.62 -4.11 10.42
C ILE A 134 23.78 -4.98 10.87
N TYR A 135 24.78 -4.33 11.48
CA TYR A 135 25.94 -5.04 12.03
C TYR A 135 25.61 -5.53 13.45
N THR A 136 25.68 -6.84 13.65
CA THR A 136 25.45 -7.43 14.98
C THR A 136 26.19 -8.75 15.08
N ARG A 137 26.66 -9.07 16.27
CA ARG A 137 27.38 -10.31 16.57
C ARG A 137 28.58 -10.54 15.63
N GLY A 138 29.24 -9.47 15.20
CA GLY A 138 30.38 -9.58 14.31
C GLY A 138 30.02 -9.81 12.85
N GLN A 139 28.73 -9.77 12.50
CA GLN A 139 28.25 -10.09 11.14
C GLN A 139 27.39 -8.96 10.59
N PHE A 140 27.30 -8.90 9.28
CA PHE A 140 26.37 -8.01 8.57
C PHE A 140 25.09 -8.81 8.30
N VAL A 141 24.05 -8.51 9.04
CA VAL A 141 22.81 -9.30 9.01
C VAL A 141 21.73 -8.52 8.29
N GLN A 142 21.13 -9.16 7.29
CA GLN A 142 20.03 -8.56 6.54
C GLN A 142 18.75 -8.60 7.38
N VAL A 143 18.06 -7.47 7.43
CA VAL A 143 16.75 -7.35 8.07
C VAL A 143 15.71 -7.21 6.94
N SER A 144 14.73 -8.10 6.92
CA SER A 144 13.61 -7.97 6.00
C SER A 144 12.62 -6.92 6.50
N GLU A 145 11.73 -6.48 5.62
CA GLU A 145 10.68 -5.53 6.01
C GLU A 145 9.77 -6.14 7.07
N GLN A 146 9.53 -5.40 8.15
CA GLN A 146 8.66 -5.82 9.25
C GLN A 146 7.87 -4.63 9.75
N THR A 147 6.61 -4.87 10.13
CA THR A 147 5.77 -3.87 10.80
C THR A 147 5.34 -4.43 12.16
N LEU A 148 5.60 -3.66 13.18
CA LEU A 148 5.24 -4.00 14.56
C LEU A 148 4.11 -3.06 15.00
N LEU A 149 2.94 -3.62 15.27
CA LEU A 149 1.84 -2.87 15.84
C LEU A 149 2.09 -2.67 17.32
N LEU A 150 2.28 -1.44 17.75
CA LEU A 150 2.47 -1.10 19.15
C LEU A 150 1.15 -1.15 19.90
N SER A 151 0.15 -0.53 19.32
CA SER A 151 -1.23 -0.57 19.83
C SER A 151 -2.21 -0.41 18.66
N ALA A 152 -3.31 -1.14 18.70
CA ALA A 152 -4.35 -1.04 17.69
C ALA A 152 -5.23 0.21 17.90
N SER A 153 -5.30 0.69 19.15
CA SER A 153 -6.27 1.73 19.52
C SER A 153 -5.65 2.91 20.27
N SER A 154 -4.36 2.88 20.57
CA SER A 154 -3.69 3.97 21.29
C SER A 154 -2.67 4.65 20.40
N THR A 155 -2.72 5.97 20.41
CA THR A 155 -1.77 6.82 19.70
C THR A 155 -0.71 7.40 20.64
N THR A 156 -0.81 7.09 21.95
CA THR A 156 0.05 7.66 23.00
C THR A 156 0.92 6.61 23.67
N GLU A 157 1.37 5.62 22.92
CA GLU A 157 2.20 4.54 23.46
C GLU A 157 3.55 5.05 23.94
N THR A 158 4.06 4.41 24.99
CA THR A 158 5.42 4.64 25.51
C THR A 158 6.17 3.32 25.46
N ALA A 159 7.26 3.28 24.68
CA ALA A 159 7.96 2.02 24.44
C ALA A 159 9.37 2.24 23.89
N ARG A 160 10.21 1.25 24.11
CA ARG A 160 11.48 1.09 23.39
C ARG A 160 11.21 0.10 22.25
N VAL A 161 11.56 0.46 21.05
CA VAL A 161 11.38 -0.43 19.88
C VAL A 161 12.73 -0.71 19.25
N GLY A 162 12.97 -1.95 18.94
CA GLY A 162 14.24 -2.37 18.40
C GLY A 162 14.20 -3.77 17.82
N LEU A 163 15.38 -4.31 17.58
CA LEU A 163 15.52 -5.65 17.00
C LEU A 163 16.01 -6.63 18.04
N THR A 164 15.28 -7.71 18.21
CA THR A 164 15.71 -8.84 19.03
C THR A 164 16.58 -9.75 18.17
N VAL A 165 17.76 -10.08 18.68
CA VAL A 165 18.72 -10.95 18.02
C VAL A 165 18.47 -12.39 18.45
N THR A 166 18.15 -13.26 17.51
CA THR A 166 18.01 -14.69 17.76
C THR A 166 19.11 -15.43 17.04
N GLU A 167 19.83 -16.26 17.75
CA GLU A 167 20.91 -17.08 17.20
C GLU A 167 20.47 -18.54 17.27
N GLU A 168 20.57 -19.22 16.14
CA GLU A 168 20.14 -20.60 15.99
C GLU A 168 21.21 -21.40 15.24
N LEU A 169 21.48 -22.60 15.73
CA LEU A 169 22.40 -23.51 15.03
C LEU A 169 21.59 -24.44 14.16
N ILE A 170 21.74 -24.28 12.85
CA ILE A 170 21.07 -25.12 11.86
C ILE A 170 21.96 -26.32 11.60
N THR A 171 21.39 -27.51 11.76
CA THR A 171 22.12 -28.79 11.60
C THR A 171 21.55 -29.57 10.44
N PRO A 172 22.25 -30.59 9.93
CA PRO A 172 21.68 -31.45 8.87
C PRO A 172 20.40 -32.19 9.26
N GLU A 173 20.11 -32.30 10.56
CA GLU A 173 18.86 -32.86 11.03
C GLU A 173 17.68 -31.91 10.84
N THR A 174 17.94 -30.60 10.92
CA THR A 174 16.89 -29.59 10.77
C THR A 174 16.80 -29.09 9.32
N ASP A 175 17.87 -29.22 8.57
CA ASP A 175 17.89 -28.78 7.16
C ASP A 175 18.62 -29.82 6.31
N SER A 176 17.85 -30.61 5.59
CA SER A 176 18.41 -31.68 4.73
C SER A 176 19.28 -31.17 3.60
N GLN A 177 19.24 -29.86 3.28
CA GLN A 177 20.13 -29.27 2.28
C GLN A 177 21.58 -29.21 2.76
N LEU A 178 21.80 -29.44 4.05
CA LEU A 178 23.16 -29.51 4.61
C LEU A 178 23.72 -30.94 4.52
N THR A 179 23.11 -31.85 3.78
CA THR A 179 23.69 -33.17 3.52
C THR A 179 24.29 -33.20 2.09
N ASP A 180 25.24 -34.12 1.91
CA ASP A 180 25.88 -34.29 0.61
C ASP A 180 24.87 -34.83 -0.40
N ASN A 181 24.70 -34.17 -1.54
CA ASN A 181 23.76 -34.55 -2.57
C ASN A 181 24.38 -35.38 -3.68
N SER A 182 25.59 -35.91 -3.49
CA SER A 182 26.34 -36.68 -4.50
C SER A 182 25.74 -38.08 -4.67
N ARG A 183 24.62 -38.16 -5.38
CA ARG A 183 23.96 -39.46 -5.62
C ARG A 183 24.92 -40.44 -6.33
N GLY A 184 24.92 -41.67 -5.86
CA GLY A 184 25.77 -42.72 -6.41
C GLY A 184 27.15 -42.80 -5.80
N SER A 185 27.50 -41.95 -4.85
CA SER A 185 28.74 -41.99 -4.12
C SER A 185 28.54 -42.57 -2.71
N SER A 186 29.63 -43.04 -2.11
CA SER A 186 29.61 -43.55 -0.75
C SER A 186 29.30 -42.45 0.28
N ASN A 187 29.44 -41.19 -0.12
CA ASN A 187 29.18 -40.07 0.76
C ASN A 187 27.75 -39.48 0.62
N TYR A 188 26.90 -40.09 -0.19
CA TYR A 188 25.55 -39.59 -0.37
C TYR A 188 24.82 -39.47 0.96
N ALA A 189 24.21 -38.31 1.21
CA ALA A 189 23.52 -37.96 2.43
C ALA A 189 24.41 -37.84 3.68
N ALA A 190 25.74 -37.80 3.49
CA ALA A 190 26.67 -37.56 4.63
C ALA A 190 26.36 -36.17 5.21
N LYS A 191 26.43 -36.06 6.53
CA LYS A 191 26.13 -34.82 7.24
C LYS A 191 27.19 -33.75 6.98
N GLY A 192 26.77 -32.57 6.55
CA GLY A 192 27.67 -31.44 6.34
C GLY A 192 27.84 -30.58 7.58
N ALA A 193 28.51 -29.46 7.40
CA ALA A 193 28.83 -28.54 8.51
C ALA A 193 27.58 -27.80 9.00
N HIS A 194 27.50 -27.60 10.29
CA HIS A 194 26.44 -26.77 10.90
C HIS A 194 26.58 -25.32 10.46
N ARG A 195 25.47 -24.58 10.46
CA ARG A 195 25.40 -23.16 10.09
C ARG A 195 24.84 -22.34 11.24
N LEU A 196 25.48 -21.21 11.52
CA LEU A 196 24.92 -20.24 12.47
C LEU A 196 23.93 -19.36 11.70
N LYS A 197 22.70 -19.32 12.17
CA LYS A 197 21.64 -18.46 11.63
C LYS A 197 21.37 -17.35 12.63
N ILE A 198 21.50 -16.10 12.20
CA ILE A 198 21.17 -14.94 13.02
C ILE A 198 19.93 -14.29 12.42
N THR A 199 18.89 -14.15 13.23
CA THR A 199 17.62 -13.55 12.81
C THR A 199 17.36 -12.30 13.65
N LEU A 200 16.93 -11.22 12.96
CA LEU A 200 16.60 -9.96 13.62
C LEU A 200 15.08 -9.74 13.49
N THR A 201 14.41 -9.68 14.64
CA THR A 201 12.96 -9.53 14.69
C THR A 201 12.59 -8.24 15.41
N LEU A 202 11.74 -7.42 14.78
CA LEU A 202 11.30 -6.16 15.36
C LEU A 202 10.42 -6.44 16.58
N ALA A 203 10.76 -5.80 17.69
CA ALA A 203 10.10 -6.07 18.99
C ALA A 203 9.93 -4.78 19.79
N LYS A 204 8.98 -4.83 20.73
CA LYS A 204 8.67 -3.75 21.65
C LYS A 204 9.11 -4.19 23.06
N LEU A 205 9.76 -3.30 23.77
CA LEU A 205 10.07 -3.47 25.19
C LEU A 205 9.55 -2.27 25.97
N GLU A 206 9.25 -2.49 27.23
CA GLU A 206 8.90 -1.40 28.13
C GLU A 206 10.13 -0.53 28.40
N THR A 207 9.91 0.75 28.66
CA THR A 207 10.99 1.70 28.88
C THR A 207 11.79 1.38 30.15
N THR A 208 11.18 0.68 31.10
CA THR A 208 11.81 0.27 32.34
C THR A 208 12.66 -1.00 32.22
N SER A 209 12.54 -1.72 31.13
CA SER A 209 13.31 -2.95 30.92
C SER A 209 14.77 -2.61 30.63
N THR A 210 15.69 -3.11 31.47
CA THR A 210 17.11 -2.79 31.35
C THR A 210 18.00 -4.01 31.14
N SER A 211 17.44 -5.21 31.17
CA SER A 211 18.22 -6.44 31.22
C SER A 211 18.29 -7.24 29.95
N ASP A 212 17.94 -6.64 28.83
CA ASP A 212 17.88 -7.41 27.57
C ASP A 212 19.18 -7.31 26.78
N THR A 213 20.01 -8.34 26.90
CA THR A 213 21.30 -8.41 26.20
C THR A 213 21.18 -8.78 24.72
N LYS A 214 20.01 -9.16 24.29
CA LYS A 214 19.75 -9.55 22.88
C LYS A 214 18.94 -8.52 22.13
N PHE A 215 18.75 -7.32 22.69
CA PHE A 215 17.90 -6.30 22.10
C PHE A 215 18.73 -5.10 21.66
N ILE A 216 18.60 -4.75 20.39
CA ILE A 216 19.24 -3.58 19.79
C ILE A 216 18.18 -2.48 19.70
N GLU A 217 18.24 -1.49 20.58
CA GLU A 217 17.29 -0.39 20.59
C GLU A 217 17.46 0.46 19.32
N MET A 218 16.39 0.63 18.56
CA MET A 218 16.40 1.39 17.32
C MET A 218 15.65 2.71 17.46
N MET A 219 14.66 2.78 18.34
CA MET A 219 13.95 4.03 18.62
C MET A 219 13.27 3.97 19.97
N ARG A 220 12.99 5.15 20.50
CA ARG A 220 12.26 5.31 21.76
C ARG A 220 11.10 6.26 21.54
N ILE A 221 9.94 5.85 22.00
CA ILE A 221 8.69 6.58 21.88
C ILE A 221 8.19 6.86 23.30
N ASP A 222 7.72 8.06 23.53
CA ASP A 222 7.17 8.44 24.83
C ASP A 222 5.90 9.26 24.62
N GLY A 223 4.79 8.79 25.18
CA GLY A 223 3.49 9.45 25.03
C GLY A 223 3.08 9.66 23.59
N GLY A 224 3.45 8.71 22.69
CA GLY A 224 3.12 8.82 21.28
C GLY A 224 4.07 9.72 20.47
N THR A 225 5.12 10.22 21.11
CA THR A 225 6.09 11.09 20.45
C THR A 225 7.43 10.36 20.30
N LEU A 226 8.06 10.49 19.15
CA LEU A 226 9.36 9.88 18.89
C LEU A 226 10.44 10.70 19.61
N VAL A 227 11.06 10.11 20.64
CA VAL A 227 12.06 10.78 21.46
C VAL A 227 13.47 10.57 20.89
N SER A 228 13.77 9.36 20.47
CA SER A 228 15.07 9.08 19.87
C SER A 228 14.95 8.01 18.79
N LYS A 229 15.89 8.05 17.85
CA LYS A 229 15.95 7.10 16.74
C LYS A 229 17.40 6.77 16.48
N ALA A 230 17.68 5.50 16.23
CA ALA A 230 19.04 5.06 15.91
C ALA A 230 19.56 5.82 14.69
N ARG A 231 20.75 6.31 14.82
CA ARG A 231 21.38 7.09 13.74
C ARG A 231 22.07 6.15 12.75
N PRO A 232 22.03 6.49 11.46
CA PRO A 232 22.82 5.77 10.48
C PRO A 232 24.33 5.94 10.76
N THR A 233 25.15 5.30 9.95
CA THR A 233 26.60 5.43 10.05
C THR A 233 27.05 6.88 9.80
N GLU A 234 28.30 7.18 10.15
CA GLU A 234 28.85 8.52 9.92
C GLU A 234 28.79 8.93 8.45
N TYR A 235 28.95 7.98 7.53
CA TYR A 235 28.81 8.29 6.09
C TYR A 235 27.38 8.69 5.73
N SER A 236 26.39 8.06 6.33
CA SER A 236 25.01 8.44 6.12
C SER A 236 24.71 9.83 6.71
N VAL A 237 25.30 10.12 7.87
CA VAL A 237 25.16 11.45 8.50
C VAL A 237 25.77 12.52 7.59
N LEU A 238 26.94 12.22 7.01
CA LEU A 238 27.57 13.15 6.08
C LEU A 238 26.67 13.36 4.84
N GLY A 239 26.10 12.27 4.31
CA GLY A 239 25.14 12.35 3.21
C GLY A 239 23.93 13.23 3.55
N ASP A 240 23.39 13.06 4.77
CA ASP A 240 22.25 13.85 5.25
C ASP A 240 22.63 15.35 5.36
N VAL A 241 23.82 15.63 5.87
CA VAL A 241 24.29 17.02 5.99
C VAL A 241 24.48 17.67 4.62
N LEU A 242 25.07 16.92 3.67
CA LEU A 242 25.24 17.42 2.30
C LEU A 242 23.89 17.60 1.61
N ALA A 243 22.96 16.66 1.78
CA ALA A 243 21.63 16.79 1.21
C ALA A 243 20.91 18.01 1.79
N LYS A 244 20.98 18.18 3.12
CA LYS A 244 20.36 19.34 3.75
C LYS A 244 20.94 20.64 3.20
N ARG A 245 22.28 20.72 3.08
CA ARG A 245 22.92 21.90 2.52
C ARG A 245 22.47 22.16 1.10
N THR A 246 22.40 21.14 0.26
CA THR A 246 21.90 21.28 -1.11
C THR A 246 20.47 21.81 -1.13
N HIS A 247 19.63 21.28 -0.23
CA HIS A 247 18.24 21.72 -0.13
C HIS A 247 18.15 23.19 0.36
N ASP A 248 18.97 23.54 1.35
CA ASP A 248 18.98 24.92 1.90
C ASP A 248 19.43 25.92 0.84
N GLU A 249 20.33 25.53 -0.06
CA GLU A 249 20.84 26.38 -1.13
C GLU A 249 19.93 26.44 -2.35
N SER A 250 19.30 25.33 -2.72
CA SER A 250 18.60 25.21 -4.02
C SER A 250 17.13 24.81 -3.91
N GLY A 251 16.68 24.38 -2.73
CA GLY A 251 15.32 23.88 -2.56
C GLY A 251 15.10 22.54 -3.28
N ASP A 252 13.85 22.20 -3.47
CA ASP A 252 13.48 21.02 -4.28
C ASP A 252 13.42 21.45 -5.74
N TYR A 253 14.01 20.65 -6.63
CA TYR A 253 13.98 21.00 -8.05
C TYR A 253 14.00 19.75 -8.91
N THR A 254 13.50 19.91 -10.14
CA THR A 254 13.37 18.84 -11.12
C THR A 254 14.37 19.07 -12.25
N ILE A 255 15.19 18.07 -12.54
CA ILE A 255 16.11 18.09 -13.67
C ILE A 255 15.40 17.60 -14.93
N ARG A 256 14.68 16.49 -14.80
CA ARG A 256 13.90 15.92 -15.89
C ARG A 256 12.49 15.68 -15.35
N PRO A 257 11.49 16.41 -15.86
CA PRO A 257 10.15 16.33 -15.26
C PRO A 257 9.51 14.97 -15.39
N PHE A 258 8.71 14.63 -14.38
CA PHE A 258 7.88 13.45 -14.38
C PHE A 258 6.57 13.84 -15.07
N LEU A 259 6.34 13.30 -16.24
CA LEU A 259 5.11 13.60 -16.99
C LEU A 259 4.04 12.57 -16.62
N PHE A 260 2.86 13.07 -16.35
CA PHE A 260 1.73 12.22 -16.03
C PHE A 260 0.75 12.25 -17.19
N THR A 261 0.40 11.07 -17.70
CA THR A 261 -0.60 10.96 -18.77
C THR A 261 -1.64 9.92 -18.36
N SER A 262 -2.87 10.15 -18.75
CA SER A 262 -3.93 9.18 -18.51
C SER A 262 -4.09 8.29 -19.74
N LYS A 263 -4.29 7.02 -19.50
CA LYS A 263 -4.48 6.02 -20.54
C LYS A 263 -5.62 5.09 -20.16
N GLU A 264 -6.14 4.39 -21.14
CA GLU A 264 -7.16 3.37 -20.90
C GLU A 264 -6.53 2.19 -20.16
N SER A 265 -7.13 1.74 -19.08
CA SER A 265 -6.67 0.53 -18.40
C SER A 265 -7.33 -0.69 -19.03
N VAL A 266 -6.67 -1.83 -18.99
CA VAL A 266 -7.17 -3.07 -19.56
C VAL A 266 -7.75 -3.99 -18.48
N THR A 267 -8.81 -4.74 -18.83
CA THR A 267 -9.46 -5.65 -17.88
C THR A 267 -8.88 -7.04 -17.91
N ASN A 268 -8.23 -7.42 -19.00
CA ASN A 268 -7.73 -8.78 -19.16
C ASN A 268 -6.21 -8.82 -19.15
N THR A 269 -5.68 -10.01 -19.15
CA THR A 269 -4.24 -10.24 -19.10
C THR A 269 -3.69 -10.74 -20.42
N VAL A 270 -4.43 -10.55 -21.50
CA VAL A 270 -3.94 -10.96 -22.81
C VAL A 270 -2.61 -10.27 -23.06
N LYS A 271 -1.61 -11.05 -23.40
CA LYS A 271 -0.24 -10.58 -23.62
C LYS A 271 0.38 -9.87 -22.41
N GLY A 272 -0.09 -10.19 -21.22
CA GLY A 272 0.51 -9.70 -19.99
C GLY A 272 0.37 -8.21 -19.74
N ARG A 273 -0.63 -7.57 -20.32
CA ARG A 273 -0.76 -6.12 -20.23
C ARG A 273 -1.84 -5.61 -19.29
N LYS A 274 -2.32 -6.45 -18.40
CA LYS A 274 -3.33 -5.99 -17.44
C LYS A 274 -2.80 -4.80 -16.63
N TYR A 275 -3.61 -3.76 -16.53
CA TYR A 275 -3.32 -2.54 -15.76
C TYR A 275 -2.09 -1.76 -16.24
N THR A 276 -1.70 -1.93 -17.47
CA THR A 276 -0.56 -1.18 -18.01
C THR A 276 -0.97 0.03 -18.85
N GLY A 277 -2.26 0.22 -19.00
CA GLY A 277 -2.76 1.30 -19.88
C GLY A 277 -2.49 0.94 -21.32
N VAL A 278 -3.00 1.62 -22.21
CA VAL A 278 -2.70 1.70 -23.50
C VAL A 278 -3.24 0.96 -24.58
N PHE A 279 -3.83 1.64 -25.42
CA PHE A 279 -4.43 1.19 -26.63
C PHE A 279 -4.00 2.09 -27.76
N SER A 280 -4.13 1.62 -28.97
CA SER A 280 -4.04 2.44 -30.16
C SER A 280 -5.17 3.47 -30.10
N ASP A 281 -4.88 4.68 -30.53
CA ASP A 281 -5.90 5.72 -30.57
C ASP A 281 -7.09 5.28 -31.42
N GLY A 282 -8.27 5.49 -30.91
CA GLY A 282 -9.50 5.13 -31.58
C GLY A 282 -9.92 3.68 -31.44
N ALA A 283 -9.13 2.87 -30.75
CA ALA A 283 -9.44 1.45 -30.61
C ALA A 283 -10.00 1.15 -29.23
N THR A 284 -10.98 0.26 -29.17
CA THR A 284 -11.48 -0.24 -27.89
C THR A 284 -10.66 -1.42 -27.40
N THR A 285 -9.97 -2.08 -28.31
CA THR A 285 -9.08 -3.19 -27.96
C THR A 285 -7.79 -3.05 -28.76
N ASP A 286 -6.72 -3.57 -28.20
CA ASP A 286 -5.43 -3.59 -28.85
C ASP A 286 -4.77 -4.90 -28.48
N ASP A 287 -4.38 -5.67 -29.49
CA ASP A 287 -3.76 -6.98 -29.28
C ASP A 287 -4.62 -7.93 -28.41
N GLY A 288 -5.93 -7.84 -28.55
CA GLY A 288 -6.84 -8.66 -27.76
C GLY A 288 -7.12 -8.15 -26.35
N ASN A 289 -6.50 -7.04 -25.96
CA ASN A 289 -6.81 -6.43 -24.67
C ASN A 289 -8.16 -5.73 -24.71
N THR A 290 -8.86 -5.73 -23.60
CA THR A 290 -10.17 -5.10 -23.48
C THR A 290 -10.10 -3.94 -22.49
N ALA A 291 -10.63 -2.81 -22.89
CA ALA A 291 -10.65 -1.62 -22.05
C ALA A 291 -11.51 -1.82 -20.81
N SER A 292 -11.05 -1.30 -19.69
CA SER A 292 -11.81 -1.34 -18.45
C SER A 292 -12.87 -0.24 -18.43
N ASN A 293 -14.08 -0.59 -18.09
CA ASN A 293 -15.15 0.40 -17.92
C ASN A 293 -15.03 1.14 -16.58
N SER A 294 -14.26 0.58 -15.64
CA SER A 294 -14.18 1.14 -14.28
C SER A 294 -12.83 1.75 -13.93
N LYS A 295 -11.79 1.47 -14.71
CA LYS A 295 -10.46 1.93 -14.39
C LYS A 295 -9.81 2.68 -15.53
N LEU A 296 -9.01 3.67 -15.19
CA LEU A 296 -8.05 4.27 -16.12
C LEU A 296 -6.65 4.07 -15.54
N ALA A 297 -5.65 4.13 -16.37
CA ALA A 297 -4.27 4.00 -15.96
C ALA A 297 -3.58 5.36 -16.05
N ILE A 298 -2.95 5.77 -14.96
CA ILE A 298 -2.09 6.94 -14.99
C ILE A 298 -0.66 6.46 -15.18
N ALA A 299 -0.05 6.94 -16.22
CA ALA A 299 1.36 6.69 -16.50
C ALA A 299 2.20 7.81 -15.89
N CYS A 300 3.27 7.44 -15.21
CA CYS A 300 4.28 8.39 -14.75
C CYS A 300 5.57 8.07 -15.49
N SER A 301 6.07 9.02 -16.26
CA SER A 301 7.26 8.82 -17.09
C SER A 301 8.54 8.69 -16.27
N ALA A 302 9.62 8.33 -16.94
CA ALA A 302 10.97 8.49 -16.40
C ALA A 302 11.21 9.96 -16.07
N GLY A 303 11.96 10.20 -15.00
CA GLY A 303 12.23 11.57 -14.56
C GLY A 303 13.35 11.58 -13.54
N LYS A 304 13.80 12.79 -13.19
CA LYS A 304 14.86 12.96 -12.20
C LYS A 304 14.63 14.27 -11.44
N ALA A 305 14.70 14.19 -10.13
CA ALA A 305 14.51 15.35 -9.27
C ALA A 305 15.38 15.24 -8.02
N TYR A 306 15.60 16.37 -7.40
CA TYR A 306 16.17 16.42 -6.06
C TYR A 306 15.08 16.84 -5.09
N VAL A 307 14.84 16.01 -4.08
CA VAL A 307 13.81 16.25 -3.06
C VAL A 307 14.49 16.24 -1.70
N LYS A 308 14.40 17.31 -0.97
CA LYS A 308 15.13 17.52 0.29
C LYS A 308 16.63 17.26 0.12
N GLY A 309 17.16 17.60 -1.06
CA GLY A 309 18.58 17.45 -1.37
C GLY A 309 18.99 16.04 -1.82
N TYR A 310 18.10 15.06 -1.74
CA TYR A 310 18.41 13.71 -2.18
C TYR A 310 18.00 13.52 -3.64
N GLU A 311 18.85 12.84 -4.38
CA GLU A 311 18.56 12.52 -5.77
C GLU A 311 17.50 11.40 -5.84
N TYR A 312 16.50 11.63 -6.65
CA TYR A 312 15.53 10.61 -7.00
C TYR A 312 15.47 10.49 -8.51
N GLU A 313 15.79 9.33 -9.03
CA GLU A 313 15.73 9.05 -10.45
C GLU A 313 14.83 7.87 -10.73
N LYS A 314 13.90 8.08 -11.65
CA LYS A 314 13.02 7.04 -12.13
C LYS A 314 13.40 6.74 -13.57
N LEU A 315 13.78 5.50 -13.83
CA LEU A 315 14.36 5.12 -15.11
C LEU A 315 13.32 4.76 -16.17
N GLY A 316 12.14 4.33 -15.77
CA GLY A 316 11.12 3.89 -16.73
C GLY A 316 9.73 4.38 -16.41
N THR A 317 8.83 4.27 -17.38
CA THR A 317 7.44 4.62 -17.18
C THR A 317 6.73 3.54 -16.36
N THR A 318 6.00 3.96 -15.34
CA THR A 318 5.16 3.05 -14.57
C THR A 318 3.71 3.48 -14.69
N PHE A 319 2.83 2.51 -14.51
CA PHE A 319 1.40 2.74 -14.62
C PHE A 319 0.73 2.39 -13.30
N LYS A 320 -0.29 3.15 -12.96
CA LYS A 320 -1.11 2.91 -11.78
C LYS A 320 -2.58 3.07 -12.14
N ASP A 321 -3.38 2.07 -11.79
CA ASP A 321 -4.81 2.14 -12.04
C ASP A 321 -5.49 3.05 -11.05
N LEU A 322 -6.39 3.88 -11.57
CA LEU A 322 -7.28 4.70 -10.77
C LEU A 322 -8.71 4.41 -11.23
N ASP A 323 -9.66 4.62 -10.35
CA ASP A 323 -11.06 4.49 -10.72
C ASP A 323 -11.43 5.60 -11.72
N LYS A 324 -12.15 5.25 -12.77
CA LYS A 324 -12.76 6.24 -13.65
C LYS A 324 -13.73 7.09 -12.84
N ALA A 325 -14.12 8.22 -13.41
CA ALA A 325 -14.96 9.21 -12.75
C ALA A 325 -16.08 8.58 -11.92
N ARG A 326 -16.49 9.27 -10.88
CA ARG A 326 -17.54 8.82 -9.99
C ARG A 326 -18.77 8.36 -10.73
N THR A 327 -19.42 7.34 -10.22
CA THR A 327 -20.73 6.95 -10.73
C THR A 327 -21.69 8.10 -10.46
N THR A 328 -22.26 8.62 -11.53
CA THR A 328 -23.25 9.68 -11.40
C THR A 328 -24.61 9.07 -11.15
N ALA A 329 -25.35 9.62 -10.20
CA ALA A 329 -26.74 9.24 -10.05
C ALA A 329 -27.54 9.89 -11.18
N SER A 330 -28.44 9.13 -11.78
CA SER A 330 -29.38 9.72 -12.72
C SER A 330 -30.46 10.47 -11.95
N ILE A 331 -30.53 11.75 -12.18
CA ILE A 331 -31.59 12.56 -11.56
C ILE A 331 -32.71 12.64 -12.57
N ASN A 332 -33.79 11.92 -12.29
CA ASN A 332 -34.98 11.97 -13.16
C ASN A 332 -35.78 13.22 -12.83
N ALA A 333 -35.98 14.04 -13.83
CA ALA A 333 -36.85 15.23 -13.77
C ALA A 333 -36.43 16.22 -12.66
N GLY A 334 -35.15 16.33 -12.36
CA GLY A 334 -34.66 17.27 -11.36
C GLY A 334 -33.66 18.25 -11.95
N VAL A 335 -33.66 19.47 -11.44
CA VAL A 335 -32.60 20.44 -11.71
C VAL A 335 -31.64 20.40 -10.53
N THR A 336 -30.37 20.12 -10.78
CA THR A 336 -29.38 20.09 -9.75
C THR A 336 -28.39 21.24 -9.94
N ASN A 337 -28.28 22.08 -8.94
CA ASN A 337 -27.24 23.10 -8.94
C ASN A 337 -25.95 22.45 -8.48
N LEU A 338 -25.00 22.37 -9.37
CA LEU A 338 -23.67 21.85 -9.05
C LEU A 338 -22.73 23.05 -8.90
N GLU A 339 -22.45 23.38 -7.69
CA GLU A 339 -21.55 24.51 -7.41
C GLU A 339 -20.15 24.26 -7.93
N LEU A 340 -19.79 23.02 -8.10
CA LEU A 340 -18.48 22.64 -8.59
C LEU A 340 -18.46 22.38 -10.09
N GLY A 341 -19.53 22.75 -10.79
CA GLY A 341 -19.63 22.54 -12.21
C GLY A 341 -20.17 21.17 -12.57
N ASN A 342 -20.51 21.03 -13.82
CA ASN A 342 -21.00 19.77 -14.37
C ASN A 342 -19.83 18.87 -14.74
N PHE A 343 -20.07 17.58 -14.80
CA PHE A 343 -19.05 16.63 -15.23
C PHE A 343 -19.65 15.61 -16.18
N VAL A 344 -18.80 15.06 -17.01
CA VAL A 344 -19.16 14.03 -17.97
C VAL A 344 -18.45 12.74 -17.59
N LYS A 345 -19.22 11.68 -17.45
CA LYS A 345 -18.64 10.36 -17.23
C LYS A 345 -18.13 9.83 -18.56
N ILE A 346 -16.84 9.60 -18.64
CA ILE A 346 -16.22 9.08 -19.85
C ILE A 346 -15.88 7.61 -19.64
N THR A 347 -16.31 6.79 -20.59
CA THR A 347 -15.88 5.40 -20.67
C THR A 347 -14.96 5.28 -21.87
N ASN A 348 -14.05 4.36 -21.84
CA ASN A 348 -13.10 4.12 -22.94
C ASN A 348 -12.30 5.39 -23.28
N LEU A 349 -11.60 5.89 -22.28
CA LEU A 349 -10.75 7.06 -22.46
C LEU A 349 -9.44 6.68 -23.16
N TYR A 350 -9.13 7.37 -24.25
CA TYR A 350 -7.89 7.17 -24.99
C TYR A 350 -7.10 8.48 -24.93
N GLY A 351 -5.92 8.43 -24.39
CA GLY A 351 -5.09 9.63 -24.26
C GLY A 351 -5.64 10.62 -23.24
N THR A 352 -5.28 11.86 -23.41
CA THR A 352 -5.72 12.95 -22.53
C THR A 352 -6.93 13.64 -23.14
N PRO A 353 -8.02 13.81 -22.40
CA PRO A 353 -9.17 14.54 -22.94
C PRO A 353 -8.80 15.99 -23.23
N ASP A 354 -9.22 16.47 -24.38
CA ASP A 354 -9.06 17.87 -24.74
C ASP A 354 -10.42 18.57 -24.58
N ILE A 355 -10.43 19.60 -23.76
CA ILE A 355 -11.66 20.35 -23.47
C ILE A 355 -11.56 21.71 -24.14
N GLY A 356 -12.37 21.90 -25.15
CA GLY A 356 -12.38 23.15 -25.90
C GLY A 356 -13.64 23.97 -25.67
N THR A 357 -13.68 25.14 -26.24
CA THR A 357 -14.84 26.00 -26.17
C THR A 357 -15.87 25.56 -27.21
N VAL A 358 -17.12 25.48 -26.83
CA VAL A 358 -18.18 25.12 -27.75
C VAL A 358 -18.42 26.29 -28.70
N SER A 359 -18.36 25.99 -30.01
CA SER A 359 -18.54 27.02 -31.04
C SER A 359 -19.95 27.53 -31.06
N GLY A 360 -20.10 28.85 -31.15
CA GLY A 360 -21.39 29.49 -31.28
C GLY A 360 -22.08 29.84 -29.97
N GLU A 361 -21.47 29.53 -28.85
CA GLU A 361 -22.04 29.88 -27.54
C GLU A 361 -21.44 31.18 -27.01
N THR A 362 -22.27 31.97 -26.39
CA THR A 362 -21.83 33.24 -25.80
C THR A 362 -21.22 33.07 -24.40
N THR A 363 -21.57 31.98 -23.74
CA THR A 363 -20.95 31.62 -22.45
C THR A 363 -19.81 30.66 -22.70
N PRO A 364 -18.80 30.67 -21.85
CA PRO A 364 -17.61 29.82 -22.05
C PRO A 364 -17.86 28.37 -21.64
N TYR A 365 -18.56 27.65 -22.48
CA TYR A 365 -18.70 26.21 -22.29
C TYR A 365 -17.39 25.51 -22.64
N LYS A 366 -17.22 24.36 -22.11
CA LYS A 366 -16.12 23.49 -22.48
C LYS A 366 -16.66 22.28 -23.24
N GLU A 367 -15.98 21.91 -24.27
CA GLU A 367 -16.32 20.76 -25.09
C GLU A 367 -15.27 19.69 -24.97
N ILE A 368 -15.74 18.47 -24.77
CA ILE A 368 -14.83 17.31 -24.78
C ILE A 368 -14.83 16.76 -26.20
N LYS A 369 -13.65 16.73 -26.81
CA LYS A 369 -13.49 16.16 -28.15
C LYS A 369 -13.46 14.66 -28.04
N LEU A 370 -14.30 14.00 -28.82
CA LEU A 370 -14.41 12.55 -28.80
C LEU A 370 -13.77 11.97 -30.06
N LEU A 371 -13.30 10.73 -29.93
CA LEU A 371 -12.87 10.00 -31.12
C LEU A 371 -14.04 9.59 -31.94
N SER A 372 -13.80 9.35 -33.24
CA SER A 372 -14.82 8.94 -34.15
C SER A 372 -15.59 7.71 -33.66
N GLY A 373 -16.89 7.73 -33.79
CA GLY A 373 -17.74 6.64 -33.32
C GLY A 373 -18.14 6.73 -31.85
N GLN A 374 -17.59 7.69 -31.10
CA GLN A 374 -18.02 7.91 -29.74
C GLN A 374 -19.20 8.89 -29.69
N THR A 375 -20.11 8.63 -28.78
CA THR A 375 -21.27 9.51 -28.61
C THR A 375 -21.39 9.87 -27.13
N VAL A 376 -21.58 11.14 -26.90
CA VAL A 376 -22.01 11.61 -25.57
C VAL A 376 -23.42 12.12 -25.71
N THR A 377 -24.33 11.51 -24.97
CA THR A 377 -25.68 12.05 -24.92
C THR A 377 -25.69 13.16 -23.89
N ARG A 378 -25.74 14.37 -24.36
CA ARG A 378 -25.87 15.51 -23.45
C ARG A 378 -27.27 15.44 -22.85
N GLY A 379 -27.30 15.31 -21.53
CA GLY A 379 -28.58 15.39 -20.85
C GLY A 379 -29.18 16.76 -21.05
N THR A 380 -30.46 16.83 -21.33
CA THR A 380 -31.15 18.11 -21.46
C THR A 380 -31.13 18.81 -20.12
N VAL A 381 -30.17 19.68 -19.93
CA VAL A 381 -30.22 20.56 -18.80
C VAL A 381 -31.07 21.73 -19.24
N SER A 382 -32.26 21.81 -18.70
CA SER A 382 -33.05 22.99 -18.94
C SER A 382 -32.36 24.10 -18.17
N THR A 383 -31.92 25.03 -18.83
CA THR A 383 -31.48 26.31 -18.26
C THR A 383 -30.24 26.31 -17.45
N UNK A 384 -29.40 25.99 -17.61
CA UNK A 384 -28.81 26.29 -17.05
C UNK A 384 -27.84 26.09 -17.19
N UNK A 385 -27.29 26.34 -17.51
CA UNK A 385 -26.82 26.18 -17.54
C UNK A 385 -26.24 25.79 -17.39
N UNK A 386 -25.88 25.12 -16.70
CA UNK A 386 -25.53 24.87 -16.54
C UNK A 386 -24.87 24.73 -16.68
N UNK A 387 -24.04 25.13 -16.63
CA UNK A 387 -23.56 24.98 -16.82
C UNK A 387 -23.15 24.36 -16.96
N GLU A 388 -23.13 23.81 -17.55
CA GLU A 388 -22.59 22.67 -18.17
C GLU A 388 -21.15 22.83 -18.55
N HIS A 389 -20.27 22.33 -17.80
CA HIS A 389 -18.86 22.64 -18.02
C HIS A 389 -17.97 21.42 -17.97
#